data_d30c26c89efca1e95e9cc83719e286d5
#
_entry.id   d30c26c89efca1e95e9cc83719e286d5
#
_cell.length_a   1.000
_cell.length_b   1.000
_cell.length_c   1.000
_cell.angle_alpha   90.00
_cell.angle_beta   90.00
_cell.angle_gamma   90.00
#
_symmetry.space_group_name_H-M   'P 1'
#
loop_
_entity.id
_entity.type
_entity.pdbx_description
1 polymer ?
#
loop_
_entity_poly.entity_id
_entity_poly.type
_entity_poly.pdbx_seq_one_letter_code
_entity_poly.pdbx_strand_id
1 'polypeptide(L)'
;MRSATIVSAVLFSAFSAVHLIDDFLSGVPGEFNLTIPITLLLSFAYMLALVGLIVAASCRSPTSYLGLTIAGLLIFLAQLLKSIPEMIRPGSWHLGLPSEIAAIGLGLSAGMTAVCSYLAWRATRHADRRMS
;
A
#
# COMPACT_ATOMS: atom_id res chain seq x y z
N MET A 1 -12.95 5.19 -13.62
CA MET A 1 -12.03 5.58 -12.52
C MET A 1 -12.29 4.85 -11.21
N ARG A 2 -13.51 4.85 -10.64
CA ARG A 2 -13.83 4.18 -9.36
C ARG A 2 -13.42 2.70 -9.33
N SER A 3 -13.81 1.91 -10.33
CA SER A 3 -13.46 0.48 -10.39
C SER A 3 -11.94 0.27 -10.43
N ALA A 4 -11.22 1.08 -11.19
CA ALA A 4 -9.76 1.01 -11.25
C ALA A 4 -9.12 1.33 -9.89
N THR A 5 -9.62 2.35 -9.18
CA THR A 5 -9.17 2.69 -7.82
C THR A 5 -9.40 1.53 -6.85
N ILE A 6 -10.60 0.93 -6.86
CA ILE A 6 -10.94 -0.18 -5.96
C ILE A 6 -10.08 -1.41 -6.27
N VAL A 7 -9.95 -1.78 -7.55
CA VAL A 7 -9.13 -2.93 -7.95
C VAL A 7 -7.67 -2.73 -7.58
N SER A 8 -7.08 -1.57 -7.89
CA SER A 8 -5.69 -1.30 -7.52
C SER A 8 -5.47 -1.28 -6.00
N ALA A 9 -6.42 -0.73 -5.23
CA ALA A 9 -6.34 -0.71 -3.77
C ALA A 9 -6.51 -2.10 -3.13
N VAL A 10 -7.33 -2.97 -3.71
CA VAL A 10 -7.45 -4.37 -3.29
C VAL A 10 -6.15 -5.12 -3.56
N LEU A 11 -5.57 -4.96 -4.75
CA LEU A 11 -4.26 -5.55 -5.08
C LEU A 11 -3.16 -5.01 -4.14
N PHE A 12 -3.16 -3.71 -3.88
CA PHE A 12 -2.25 -3.09 -2.93
C PHE A 12 -2.38 -3.69 -1.53
N SER A 13 -3.61 -3.89 -1.02
CA SER A 13 -3.83 -4.57 0.26
C SER A 13 -3.35 -6.02 0.27
N ALA A 14 -3.59 -6.77 -0.81
CA ALA A 14 -3.15 -8.15 -0.91
C ALA A 14 -1.62 -8.27 -0.89
N PHE A 15 -0.92 -7.47 -1.70
CA PHE A 15 0.55 -7.45 -1.69
C PHE A 15 1.12 -6.91 -0.38
N SER A 16 0.44 -5.94 0.29
CA SER A 16 0.82 -5.48 1.63
C SER A 16 0.75 -6.62 2.65
N ALA A 17 -0.32 -7.41 2.63
CA ALA A 17 -0.46 -8.54 3.55
C ALA A 17 0.66 -9.58 3.33
N VAL A 18 0.94 -9.94 2.08
CA VAL A 18 2.02 -10.90 1.76
C VAL A 18 3.37 -10.35 2.21
N HIS A 19 3.65 -9.07 1.95
CA HIS A 19 4.92 -8.44 2.33
C HIS A 19 5.08 -8.34 3.85
N LEU A 20 4.01 -8.03 4.60
CA LEU A 20 4.04 -8.02 6.06
C LEU A 20 4.33 -9.41 6.64
N ILE A 21 3.78 -10.46 6.04
CA ILE A 21 4.06 -11.85 6.45
C ILE A 21 5.53 -12.18 6.16
N ASP A 22 6.03 -11.80 5.00
CA ASP A 22 7.43 -12.02 4.62
C ASP A 22 8.40 -11.31 5.57
N ASP A 23 8.17 -10.02 5.84
CA ASP A 23 8.96 -9.24 6.80
C ASP A 23 8.94 -9.87 8.20
N PHE A 24 7.77 -10.37 8.63
CA PHE A 24 7.63 -11.02 9.93
C PHE A 24 8.43 -12.34 10.00
N LEU A 25 8.33 -13.18 8.97
CA LEU A 25 9.06 -14.45 8.89
C LEU A 25 10.57 -14.25 8.77
N SER A 26 10.99 -13.16 8.16
CA SER A 26 12.41 -12.79 7.95
C SER A 26 13.04 -12.12 9.16
N GLY A 27 12.27 -11.85 10.23
CA GLY A 27 12.78 -11.24 11.46
C GLY A 27 13.03 -9.73 11.38
N VAL A 28 12.58 -9.07 10.30
CA VAL A 28 12.73 -7.61 10.10
C VAL A 28 12.25 -6.78 11.31
N PRO A 29 11.15 -7.12 12.02
CA PRO A 29 10.75 -6.39 13.22
C PRO A 29 11.81 -6.34 14.30
N GLY A 30 12.64 -7.40 14.43
CA GLY A 30 13.74 -7.46 15.39
C GLY A 30 14.85 -6.45 15.06
N GLU A 31 15.10 -6.15 13.80
CA GLU A 31 16.07 -5.13 13.36
C GLU A 31 15.68 -3.72 13.83
N PHE A 32 14.39 -3.46 14.00
CA PHE A 32 13.84 -2.20 14.53
C PHE A 32 13.58 -2.23 16.04
N ASN A 33 14.05 -3.25 16.77
CA ASN A 33 13.78 -3.47 18.19
C ASN A 33 12.27 -3.54 18.53
N LEU A 34 11.45 -3.97 17.59
CA LEU A 34 10.01 -4.13 17.78
C LEU A 34 9.71 -5.51 18.39
N THR A 35 8.90 -5.52 19.44
CA THR A 35 8.41 -6.78 20.00
C THR A 35 7.32 -7.38 19.12
N ILE A 36 7.17 -8.70 19.13
CA ILE A 36 6.15 -9.42 18.36
C ILE A 36 4.74 -8.85 18.57
N PRO A 37 4.25 -8.58 19.81
CA PRO A 37 2.92 -8.00 20.00
C PRO A 37 2.75 -6.62 19.38
N ILE A 38 3.77 -5.76 19.47
CA ILE A 38 3.73 -4.40 18.87
C ILE A 38 3.68 -4.51 17.35
N THR A 39 4.50 -5.38 16.76
CA THR A 39 4.50 -5.58 15.31
C THR A 39 3.16 -6.08 14.79
N LEU A 40 2.56 -7.06 15.46
CA LEU A 40 1.24 -7.57 15.10
C LEU A 40 0.17 -6.49 15.23
N LEU A 41 0.20 -5.70 16.30
CA LEU A 41 -0.75 -4.60 16.50
C LEU A 41 -0.64 -3.55 15.39
N LEU A 42 0.57 -3.13 15.04
CA LEU A 42 0.81 -2.14 13.99
C LEU A 42 0.39 -2.67 12.61
N SER A 43 0.72 -3.93 12.30
CA SER A 43 0.34 -4.57 11.04
C SER A 43 -1.18 -4.70 10.92
N PHE A 44 -1.85 -5.10 12.00
CA PHE A 44 -3.30 -5.20 12.03
C PHE A 44 -3.97 -3.83 11.88
N ALA A 45 -3.50 -2.80 12.61
CA ALA A 45 -4.00 -1.44 12.50
C ALA A 45 -3.83 -0.87 11.08
N TYR A 46 -2.67 -1.10 10.46
CA TYR A 46 -2.40 -0.71 9.08
C TYR A 46 -3.36 -1.38 8.09
N MET A 47 -3.53 -2.70 8.17
CA MET A 47 -4.44 -3.43 7.28
C MET A 47 -5.90 -3.00 7.48
N LEU A 48 -6.33 -2.78 8.73
CA LEU A 48 -7.67 -2.29 9.04
C LEU A 48 -7.91 -0.90 8.46
N ALA A 49 -6.91 0.00 8.54
CA ALA A 49 -6.98 1.33 7.95
C ALA A 49 -7.11 1.26 6.41
N LEU A 50 -6.32 0.40 5.73
CA LEU A 50 -6.43 0.20 4.28
C LEU A 50 -7.82 -0.30 3.89
N VAL A 51 -8.32 -1.34 4.55
CA VAL A 51 -9.67 -1.88 4.29
C VAL A 51 -10.73 -0.80 4.52
N GLY A 52 -10.63 -0.04 5.60
CA GLY A 52 -11.53 1.08 5.89
C GLY A 52 -11.53 2.14 4.79
N LEU A 53 -10.36 2.51 4.28
CA LEU A 53 -10.23 3.44 3.15
C LEU A 53 -10.85 2.89 1.86
N ILE A 54 -10.68 1.59 1.57
CA ILE A 54 -11.27 0.94 0.40
C ILE A 54 -12.80 0.93 0.49
N VAL A 55 -13.34 0.56 1.65
CA VAL A 55 -14.80 0.58 1.89
C VAL A 55 -15.34 1.99 1.75
N ALA A 56 -14.71 2.99 2.35
CA ALA A 56 -15.11 4.38 2.23
C ALA A 56 -15.00 4.92 0.78
N ALA A 57 -13.98 4.50 0.02
CA ALA A 57 -13.86 4.81 -1.41
C ALA A 57 -14.98 4.16 -2.23
N SER A 58 -15.44 2.98 -1.84
CA SER A 58 -16.61 2.33 -2.44
C SER A 58 -17.88 3.13 -2.23
N CYS A 59 -17.99 3.88 -1.14
CA CYS A 59 -19.08 4.82 -0.85
C CYS A 59 -18.86 6.22 -1.44
N ARG A 60 -17.89 6.42 -2.34
CA ARG A 60 -17.54 7.68 -3.01
C ARG A 60 -17.09 8.82 -2.07
N SER A 61 -16.51 8.50 -0.93
CA SER A 61 -15.98 9.52 -0.01
C SER A 61 -14.74 10.20 -0.61
N PRO A 62 -14.73 11.53 -0.82
CA PRO A 62 -13.56 12.23 -1.37
C PRO A 62 -12.32 12.13 -0.47
N THR A 63 -12.52 12.11 0.85
CA THR A 63 -11.44 11.99 1.83
C THR A 63 -10.76 10.65 1.77
N SER A 64 -11.49 9.56 1.46
CA SER A 64 -10.90 8.23 1.31
C SER A 64 -10.04 8.11 0.06
N TYR A 65 -10.40 8.75 -1.05
CA TYR A 65 -9.53 8.81 -2.23
C TYR A 65 -8.23 9.55 -1.93
N LEU A 66 -8.28 10.64 -1.17
CA LEU A 66 -7.07 11.34 -0.73
C LEU A 66 -6.24 10.47 0.21
N GLY A 67 -6.87 9.78 1.17
CA GLY A 67 -6.20 8.83 2.07
C GLY A 67 -5.49 7.70 1.32
N LEU A 68 -6.15 7.08 0.33
CA LEU A 68 -5.55 6.05 -0.52
C LEU A 68 -4.40 6.60 -1.39
N THR A 69 -4.51 7.86 -1.85
CA THR A 69 -3.43 8.52 -2.59
C THR A 69 -2.19 8.67 -1.73
N ILE A 70 -2.36 9.17 -0.50
CA ILE A 70 -1.25 9.36 0.45
C ILE A 70 -0.63 8.02 0.85
N ALA A 71 -1.46 7.05 1.23
CA ALA A 71 -0.99 5.71 1.61
C ALA A 71 -0.22 5.03 0.48
N GLY A 72 -0.78 5.04 -0.74
CA GLY A 72 -0.13 4.47 -1.91
C GLY A 72 1.19 5.16 -2.25
N LEU A 73 1.23 6.49 -2.20
CA LEU A 73 2.45 7.25 -2.48
C LEU A 73 3.55 6.99 -1.45
N LEU A 74 3.21 6.96 -0.16
CA LEU A 74 4.19 6.70 0.91
C LEU A 74 4.78 5.30 0.78
N ILE A 75 3.96 4.28 0.57
CA ILE A 75 4.45 2.90 0.40
C ILE A 75 5.23 2.76 -0.90
N PHE A 76 4.79 3.37 -2.00
CA PHE A 76 5.52 3.37 -3.27
C PHE A 76 6.94 3.96 -3.11
N LEU A 77 7.05 5.13 -2.45
CA LEU A 77 8.35 5.76 -2.19
C LEU A 77 9.21 4.92 -1.24
N ALA A 78 8.61 4.36 -0.17
CA ALA A 78 9.32 3.47 0.74
C ALA A 78 9.88 2.24 0.02
N GLN A 79 9.09 1.63 -0.87
CA GLN A 79 9.54 0.49 -1.68
C GLN A 79 10.64 0.89 -2.66
N LEU A 80 10.56 2.04 -3.32
CA LEU A 80 11.65 2.52 -4.18
C LEU A 80 12.96 2.69 -3.41
N LEU A 81 12.91 3.26 -2.21
CA LEU A 81 14.09 3.50 -1.39
C LEU A 81 14.70 2.22 -0.81
N LYS A 82 13.85 1.23 -0.47
CA LYS A 82 14.29 -0.07 0.07
C LYS A 82 14.69 -1.04 -1.05
N SER A 83 13.84 -1.23 -2.04
CA SER A 83 13.97 -2.29 -3.03
C SER A 83 15.04 -2.03 -4.07
N ILE A 84 15.31 -0.77 -4.46
CA ILE A 84 16.37 -0.45 -5.44
C ILE A 84 17.75 -0.88 -4.93
N PRO A 85 18.18 -0.54 -3.70
CA PRO A 85 19.45 -1.01 -3.17
C PRO A 85 19.52 -2.54 -3.01
N GLU A 86 18.40 -3.17 -2.66
CA GLU A 86 18.33 -4.62 -2.47
C GLU A 86 18.40 -5.40 -3.80
N MET A 87 17.79 -4.88 -4.87
CA MET A 87 17.90 -5.47 -6.22
C MET A 87 19.34 -5.49 -6.77
N ILE A 88 20.18 -4.55 -6.33
CA ILE A 88 21.56 -4.44 -6.77
C ILE A 88 22.49 -5.41 -6.00
N ARG A 89 22.04 -5.92 -4.84
CA ARG A 89 22.81 -6.85 -3.99
C ARG A 89 22.35 -8.29 -4.20
N PRO A 90 23.10 -9.16 -4.91
CA PRO A 90 22.73 -10.55 -5.08
C PRO A 90 22.56 -11.25 -3.71
N GLY A 91 21.45 -11.98 -3.53
CA GLY A 91 21.20 -12.77 -2.32
C GLY A 91 20.60 -12.02 -1.13
N SER A 92 20.13 -10.79 -1.32
CA SER A 92 19.52 -9.98 -0.25
C SER A 92 18.05 -10.33 0.06
N TRP A 93 17.39 -11.12 -0.78
CA TRP A 93 15.99 -11.50 -0.58
C TRP A 93 15.88 -12.76 0.30
N HIS A 94 15.20 -12.62 1.44
CA HIS A 94 15.17 -13.68 2.49
C HIS A 94 14.45 -14.96 2.03
N LEU A 95 13.37 -14.84 1.28
CA LEU A 95 12.61 -15.97 0.72
C LEU A 95 12.82 -16.17 -0.80
N GLY A 96 13.81 -15.49 -1.39
CA GLY A 96 14.11 -15.58 -2.81
C GLY A 96 13.00 -14.98 -3.70
N LEU A 97 12.66 -15.67 -4.81
CA LEU A 97 11.72 -15.18 -5.81
C LEU A 97 10.32 -14.76 -5.29
N PRO A 98 9.68 -15.47 -4.34
CA PRO A 98 8.39 -15.04 -3.81
C PRO A 98 8.44 -13.67 -3.09
N SER A 99 9.50 -13.42 -2.32
CA SER A 99 9.74 -12.14 -1.63
C SER A 99 9.92 -10.99 -2.62
N GLU A 100 10.69 -11.25 -3.68
CA GLU A 100 10.95 -10.29 -4.76
C GLU A 100 9.65 -9.93 -5.51
N ILE A 101 8.84 -10.92 -5.88
CA ILE A 101 7.54 -10.70 -6.53
C ILE A 101 6.60 -9.91 -5.62
N ALA A 102 6.58 -10.23 -4.32
CA ALA A 102 5.74 -9.51 -3.35
C ALA A 102 6.16 -8.03 -3.23
N ALA A 103 7.45 -7.74 -3.17
CA ALA A 103 7.98 -6.37 -3.07
C ALA A 103 7.70 -5.55 -4.34
N ILE A 104 7.93 -6.11 -5.52
CA ILE A 104 7.64 -5.47 -6.81
C ILE A 104 6.13 -5.25 -6.95
N GLY A 105 5.32 -6.28 -6.65
CA GLY A 105 3.87 -6.21 -6.69
C GLY A 105 3.31 -5.15 -5.75
N LEU A 106 3.87 -5.03 -4.55
CA LEU A 106 3.51 -4.00 -3.59
C LEU A 106 3.83 -2.60 -4.13
N GLY A 107 5.03 -2.39 -4.64
CA GLY A 107 5.43 -1.09 -5.22
C GLY A 107 4.53 -0.67 -6.38
N LEU A 108 4.33 -1.56 -7.36
CA LEU A 108 3.48 -1.27 -8.52
C LEU A 108 2.02 -1.01 -8.14
N SER A 109 1.43 -1.85 -7.29
CA SER A 109 0.03 -1.69 -6.86
C SER A 109 -0.17 -0.44 -6.00
N ALA A 110 0.78 -0.08 -5.15
CA ALA A 110 0.78 1.16 -4.38
C ALA A 110 0.84 2.39 -5.29
N GLY A 111 1.74 2.41 -6.28
CA GLY A 111 1.84 3.48 -7.27
C GLY A 111 0.56 3.63 -8.10
N MET A 112 0.00 2.53 -8.60
CA MET A 112 -1.28 2.53 -9.32
C MET A 112 -2.42 3.05 -8.44
N THR A 113 -2.47 2.64 -7.17
CA THR A 113 -3.48 3.12 -6.22
C THR A 113 -3.36 4.62 -6.00
N ALA A 114 -2.15 5.14 -5.83
CA ALA A 114 -1.92 6.57 -5.68
C ALA A 114 -2.44 7.36 -6.88
N VAL A 115 -2.09 6.94 -8.10
CA VAL A 115 -2.52 7.62 -9.34
C VAL A 115 -4.03 7.53 -9.54
N CYS A 116 -4.62 6.33 -9.45
CA CYS A 116 -6.05 6.13 -9.68
C CYS A 116 -6.90 6.88 -8.63
N SER A 117 -6.49 6.87 -7.37
CA SER A 117 -7.17 7.56 -6.29
C SER A 117 -7.07 9.07 -6.42
N TYR A 118 -5.92 9.60 -6.81
CA TYR A 118 -5.75 11.02 -7.08
C TYR A 118 -6.66 11.51 -8.21
N LEU A 119 -6.73 10.77 -9.31
CA LEU A 119 -7.60 11.10 -10.44
C LEU A 119 -9.08 11.03 -10.06
N ALA A 120 -9.48 10.05 -9.23
CA ALA A 120 -10.83 9.93 -8.72
C ALA A 120 -11.18 11.11 -7.80
N TRP A 121 -10.28 11.48 -6.89
CA TRP A 121 -10.44 12.64 -6.01
C TRP A 121 -10.58 13.96 -6.80
N ARG A 122 -9.73 14.17 -7.81
CA ARG A 122 -9.86 15.33 -8.69
C ARG A 122 -11.22 15.40 -9.38
N ALA A 123 -11.69 14.27 -9.90
CA ALA A 123 -12.97 14.20 -10.59
C ALA A 123 -14.16 14.54 -9.66
N THR A 124 -14.14 14.07 -8.41
CA THR A 124 -15.20 14.40 -7.43
C THR A 124 -15.20 15.89 -7.10
N ARG A 125 -14.04 16.52 -6.88
CA ARG A 125 -13.96 17.96 -6.61
C ARG A 125 -14.43 18.84 -7.75
N HIS A 126 -14.19 18.44 -9.01
CA HIS A 126 -14.69 19.18 -10.15
C HIS A 126 -16.21 19.06 -10.33
N ALA A 127 -16.80 17.92 -9.96
CA ALA A 127 -18.26 17.74 -9.97
C ALA A 127 -18.93 18.66 -8.92
N ASP A 128 -18.41 18.71 -7.70
CA ASP A 128 -18.95 19.55 -6.63
C ASP A 128 -18.94 21.05 -6.98
N ARG A 129 -17.86 21.52 -7.62
CA ARG A 129 -17.73 22.93 -8.05
C ARG A 129 -18.68 23.35 -9.18
N ARG A 130 -19.24 22.40 -9.92
CA ARG A 130 -20.23 22.70 -10.99
C ARG A 130 -21.66 22.75 -10.47
N MET A 131 -21.89 22.25 -9.27
CA MET A 131 -23.21 22.22 -8.61
C MET A 131 -23.41 23.36 -7.60
N SER A 132 -22.36 24.07 -7.24
CA SER A 132 -22.38 25.29 -6.40
C SER A 132 -22.40 26.56 -7.27
#